data_293d6612c1059367431e19a1fa4376fc
#
_entry.id   293d6612c1059367431e19a1fa4376fc
#
_cell.length_a   1.000
_cell.length_b   1.000
_cell.length_c   1.000
_cell.angle_alpha   90.00
_cell.angle_beta   90.00
_cell.angle_gamma   90.00
#
_symmetry.space_group_name_H-M   'P 1'
#
loop_
_entity.id
_entity.type
_entity.pdbx_description
1 polymer ?
#
loop_
_entity_poly.entity_id
_entity_poly.type
_entity_poly.pdbx_seq_one_letter_code
_entity_poly.pdbx_strand_id
1 'polypeptide(L)'
;MDQRLQPLFTPWKIGNCEIKNRIVLTSMGGTDLFGWMEKNHFDKDGARFIMEVAKNNVGLVLPGCQPVYNPMFGQWLHKNKKMYADLKKWTPELHKTGAKLFVQLTAGFGRSFTISEMMEKLYTNPALRVLSKPFMDLDKITASASPSPNRWSDKVPSREMTKAEIKEFVNAFAESAKMLKDAGVDGVEVHAVHEGYLLDQFTLKYVNKRTDEYGGSFENRYRFAVEIVQAIKKACGDDFPVSLRYSIISKTKGFRQGALPGEAYTEAGRDMAESEKAVKYLQDAGYDCLNCDNGTYDAWYWAHPPIYMPENCNLEDVEYIKQFCDIPVICAGRLDPRVAADAIKEGKLDGAGFARQFLADQEWVTKMMNDEEDDIRPCILCHNGCFNMCHYKGVANDQELSDSLHLSRCAVNAETMQWNKHYIRRTK
;
A
#
# COMPACT_ATOMS: atom_id res chain seq x y z
N MET A 1 9.48 3.95 -30.30
CA MET A 1 8.80 4.46 -29.07
C MET A 1 8.14 5.79 -29.36
N ASP A 2 6.87 5.94 -28.99
CA ASP A 2 6.13 7.21 -29.09
C ASP A 2 6.87 8.32 -28.33
N GLN A 3 7.12 9.46 -29.01
CA GLN A 3 7.85 10.61 -28.43
C GLN A 3 7.13 11.20 -27.21
N ARG A 4 5.81 11.11 -27.14
CA ARG A 4 5.02 11.57 -26.00
C ARG A 4 5.33 10.80 -24.72
N LEU A 5 5.72 9.52 -24.83
CA LEU A 5 6.09 8.67 -23.71
C LEU A 5 7.51 8.90 -23.17
N GLN A 6 8.36 9.64 -23.90
CA GLN A 6 9.75 9.88 -23.53
C GLN A 6 9.96 10.35 -22.08
N PRO A 7 9.14 11.25 -21.51
CA PRO A 7 9.31 11.68 -20.12
C PRO A 7 9.27 10.53 -19.10
N LEU A 8 8.49 9.45 -19.36
CA LEU A 8 8.44 8.27 -18.47
C LEU A 8 9.78 7.55 -18.38
N PHE A 9 10.62 7.65 -19.41
CA PHE A 9 11.90 6.94 -19.52
C PHE A 9 13.10 7.80 -19.10
N THR A 10 12.86 8.95 -18.47
CA THR A 10 13.92 9.78 -17.89
C THR A 10 14.27 9.33 -16.46
N PRO A 11 15.56 9.37 -16.07
CA PRO A 11 15.95 9.05 -14.70
C PRO A 11 15.45 10.10 -13.70
N TRP A 12 15.32 9.69 -12.45
CA TRP A 12 14.92 10.54 -11.34
C TRP A 12 15.47 10.00 -10.01
N LYS A 13 15.16 10.68 -8.88
CA LYS A 13 15.66 10.28 -7.55
C LYS A 13 14.57 10.32 -6.50
N ILE A 14 14.68 9.42 -5.53
CA ILE A 14 13.99 9.50 -4.23
C ILE A 14 15.10 9.51 -3.17
N GLY A 15 15.26 10.62 -2.44
CA GLY A 15 16.43 10.81 -1.61
C GLY A 15 17.72 10.59 -2.43
N ASN A 16 18.61 9.73 -1.97
CA ASN A 16 19.86 9.38 -2.67
C ASN A 16 19.72 8.22 -3.67
N CYS A 17 18.55 7.60 -3.78
CA CYS A 17 18.31 6.49 -4.69
C CYS A 17 18.04 6.98 -6.11
N GLU A 18 18.95 6.71 -7.03
CA GLU A 18 18.75 6.95 -8.48
C GLU A 18 17.92 5.83 -9.09
N ILE A 19 16.87 6.21 -9.84
CA ILE A 19 15.92 5.30 -10.48
C ILE A 19 15.98 5.58 -12.00
N LYS A 20 16.17 4.52 -12.79
CA LYS A 20 16.46 4.61 -14.24
C LYS A 20 15.33 5.19 -15.09
N ASN A 21 14.07 5.09 -14.63
CA ASN A 21 12.90 5.68 -15.29
C ASN A 21 11.77 5.91 -14.27
N ARG A 22 10.71 6.58 -14.68
CA ARG A 22 9.63 7.06 -13.83
C ARG A 22 8.45 6.09 -13.71
N ILE A 23 8.59 4.87 -14.25
CA ILE A 23 7.55 3.84 -14.16
C ILE A 23 7.75 3.03 -12.90
N VAL A 24 6.71 2.99 -12.07
CA VAL A 24 6.72 2.36 -10.75
C VAL A 24 5.70 1.23 -10.71
N LEU A 25 6.14 0.01 -10.37
CA LEU A 25 5.23 -1.03 -9.89
C LEU A 25 4.82 -0.68 -8.45
N THR A 26 3.60 -0.16 -8.28
CA THR A 26 3.09 0.16 -6.93
C THR A 26 2.61 -1.09 -6.21
N SER A 27 2.73 -1.07 -4.88
CA SER A 27 2.39 -2.19 -4.00
C SER A 27 0.95 -2.69 -4.22
N MET A 28 0.82 -4.00 -4.32
CA MET A 28 -0.45 -4.70 -4.54
C MET A 28 -0.46 -6.01 -3.76
N GLY A 29 -1.53 -6.27 -3.02
CA GLY A 29 -1.67 -7.51 -2.25
C GLY A 29 -1.50 -8.76 -3.13
N GLY A 30 -0.83 -9.77 -2.60
CA GLY A 30 -0.53 -11.01 -3.29
C GLY A 30 0.73 -10.99 -4.17
N THR A 31 1.45 -9.87 -4.26
CA THR A 31 2.78 -9.78 -4.87
C THR A 31 3.88 -9.63 -3.81
N ASP A 32 3.63 -10.15 -2.64
CA ASP A 32 4.45 -9.97 -1.44
C ASP A 32 5.75 -10.76 -1.51
N LEU A 33 6.81 -10.20 -0.93
CA LEU A 33 8.10 -10.92 -0.80
C LEU A 33 8.18 -11.77 0.45
N PHE A 34 7.26 -11.59 1.41
CA PHE A 34 7.40 -12.22 2.74
C PHE A 34 6.18 -13.05 3.16
N GLY A 35 5.40 -13.49 2.18
CA GLY A 35 4.21 -14.31 2.35
C GLY A 35 2.95 -13.47 2.60
N TRP A 36 1.88 -13.85 1.93
CA TRP A 36 0.56 -13.23 2.05
C TRP A 36 -0.36 -14.08 2.92
N MET A 37 -0.89 -13.49 4.00
CA MET A 37 -1.81 -14.15 4.94
C MET A 37 -1.28 -15.48 5.52
N GLU A 38 0.02 -15.61 5.65
CA GLU A 38 0.70 -16.79 6.15
C GLU A 38 1.90 -16.43 7.02
N LYS A 39 2.59 -17.44 7.55
CA LYS A 39 3.80 -17.24 8.35
C LYS A 39 4.88 -16.56 7.51
N ASN A 40 5.52 -15.52 8.06
CA ASN A 40 6.56 -14.77 7.36
C ASN A 40 7.72 -15.68 6.91
N HIS A 41 8.03 -15.62 5.62
CA HIS A 41 9.15 -16.29 4.97
C HIS A 41 9.54 -15.53 3.71
N PHE A 42 10.69 -15.82 3.11
CA PHE A 42 10.99 -15.27 1.79
C PHE A 42 10.14 -16.03 0.74
N ASP A 43 9.19 -15.32 0.13
CA ASP A 43 8.28 -15.88 -0.85
C ASP A 43 8.93 -15.92 -2.24
N LYS A 44 9.27 -17.13 -2.69
CA LYS A 44 9.92 -17.34 -3.99
C LYS A 44 8.97 -17.06 -5.16
N ASP A 45 7.68 -17.24 -4.97
CA ASP A 45 6.67 -17.01 -6.00
C ASP A 45 6.45 -15.54 -6.23
N GLY A 46 6.30 -14.76 -5.14
CA GLY A 46 6.28 -13.30 -5.20
C GLY A 46 7.60 -12.74 -5.78
N ALA A 47 8.73 -13.24 -5.31
CA ALA A 47 10.05 -12.85 -5.82
C ALA A 47 10.24 -13.15 -7.32
N ARG A 48 9.66 -14.24 -7.82
CA ARG A 48 9.66 -14.57 -9.25
C ARG A 48 8.88 -13.55 -10.06
N PHE A 49 7.66 -13.19 -9.63
CA PHE A 49 6.85 -12.18 -10.30
C PHE A 49 7.57 -10.81 -10.35
N ILE A 50 8.10 -10.38 -9.21
CA ILE A 50 8.86 -9.12 -9.13
C ILE A 50 10.08 -9.14 -10.06
N MET A 51 10.78 -10.28 -10.16
CA MET A 51 11.92 -10.43 -11.05
C MET A 51 11.51 -10.37 -12.53
N GLU A 52 10.38 -10.96 -12.91
CA GLU A 52 9.86 -10.88 -14.29
C GLU A 52 9.52 -9.44 -14.65
N VAL A 53 8.86 -8.69 -13.77
CA VAL A 53 8.60 -7.26 -13.98
C VAL A 53 9.91 -6.46 -14.06
N ALA A 54 10.85 -6.71 -13.16
CA ALA A 54 12.14 -6.00 -13.11
C ALA A 54 12.98 -6.18 -14.39
N LYS A 55 12.96 -7.37 -14.98
CA LYS A 55 13.62 -7.66 -16.28
C LYS A 55 13.01 -6.89 -17.44
N ASN A 56 11.77 -6.46 -17.30
CA ASN A 56 11.02 -5.75 -18.35
C ASN A 56 10.97 -4.24 -18.13
N ASN A 57 12.13 -3.66 -17.76
CA ASN A 57 12.42 -2.23 -17.79
C ASN A 57 11.66 -1.34 -16.78
N VAL A 58 11.00 -1.88 -15.78
CA VAL A 58 10.48 -1.04 -14.69
C VAL A 58 11.60 -0.33 -13.93
N GLY A 59 11.38 0.91 -13.50
CA GLY A 59 12.37 1.69 -12.73
C GLY A 59 12.41 1.35 -11.25
N LEU A 60 11.24 1.32 -10.62
CA LEU A 60 11.07 1.05 -9.20
C LEU A 60 10.01 -0.03 -8.99
N VAL A 61 10.27 -0.98 -8.10
CA VAL A 61 9.31 -2.01 -7.71
C VAL A 61 8.98 -1.90 -6.23
N LEU A 62 7.68 -1.89 -5.91
CA LEU A 62 7.14 -1.98 -4.56
C LEU A 62 6.28 -3.25 -4.48
N PRO A 63 6.80 -4.35 -3.93
CA PRO A 63 6.02 -5.56 -3.68
C PRO A 63 4.83 -5.30 -2.77
N GLY A 64 3.96 -6.30 -2.63
CA GLY A 64 2.81 -6.24 -1.74
C GLY A 64 3.18 -5.81 -0.32
N CYS A 65 2.23 -5.16 0.36
CA CYS A 65 2.44 -4.54 1.65
C CYS A 65 2.69 -5.56 2.76
N GLN A 66 3.76 -5.36 3.54
CA GLN A 66 4.17 -6.27 4.59
C GLN A 66 3.90 -5.70 5.99
N PRO A 67 3.06 -6.34 6.82
CA PRO A 67 2.91 -5.94 8.21
C PRO A 67 4.20 -6.13 9.01
N VAL A 68 4.61 -5.11 9.78
CA VAL A 68 5.76 -5.24 10.70
C VAL A 68 5.45 -6.17 11.87
N TYR A 69 4.17 -6.41 12.15
CA TYR A 69 3.66 -7.44 13.04
C TYR A 69 2.65 -8.31 12.30
N ASN A 70 2.97 -9.58 12.11
CA ASN A 70 2.02 -10.52 11.49
C ASN A 70 0.97 -10.93 12.51
N PRO A 71 -0.28 -10.47 12.38
CA PRO A 71 -1.29 -10.66 13.41
C PRO A 71 -1.79 -12.10 13.50
N MET A 72 -1.75 -12.84 12.39
CA MET A 72 -2.24 -14.22 12.32
C MET A 72 -1.31 -15.21 13.03
N PHE A 73 -0.04 -14.87 13.18
CA PHE A 73 0.99 -15.76 13.74
C PHE A 73 1.77 -15.15 14.90
N GLY A 74 1.39 -13.93 15.34
CA GLY A 74 2.01 -13.25 16.48
C GLY A 74 3.50 -12.96 16.29
N GLN A 75 3.94 -12.69 15.05
CA GLN A 75 5.36 -12.57 14.71
C GLN A 75 5.73 -11.15 14.28
N TRP A 76 6.79 -10.61 14.92
CA TRP A 76 7.43 -9.39 14.46
C TRP A 76 8.33 -9.67 13.24
N LEU A 77 8.19 -8.90 12.18
CA LEU A 77 8.89 -9.07 10.90
C LEU A 77 10.42 -9.11 11.10
N HIS A 78 10.98 -8.16 11.86
CA HIS A 78 12.41 -8.05 12.12
C HIS A 78 13.01 -9.25 12.86
N LYS A 79 12.22 -10.12 13.47
CA LYS A 79 12.72 -11.33 14.16
C LYS A 79 13.06 -12.47 13.22
N ASN A 80 12.63 -12.45 11.97
CA ASN A 80 12.82 -13.55 11.01
C ASN A 80 14.15 -13.43 10.24
N LYS A 81 15.27 -13.73 10.92
CA LYS A 81 16.63 -13.63 10.35
C LYS A 81 16.81 -14.45 9.06
N LYS A 82 16.17 -15.62 8.96
CA LYS A 82 16.29 -16.49 7.77
C LYS A 82 15.70 -15.81 6.53
N MET A 83 14.54 -15.21 6.67
CA MET A 83 13.86 -14.48 5.58
C MET A 83 14.75 -13.37 5.02
N TYR A 84 15.37 -12.56 5.88
CA TYR A 84 16.29 -11.49 5.44
C TYR A 84 17.60 -12.05 4.84
N ALA A 85 18.09 -13.17 5.31
CA ALA A 85 19.26 -13.83 4.72
C ALA A 85 18.95 -14.34 3.29
N ASP A 86 17.74 -14.83 3.04
CA ASP A 86 17.32 -15.27 1.71
C ASP A 86 17.06 -14.05 0.79
N LEU A 87 16.46 -12.97 1.31
CA LEU A 87 16.31 -11.70 0.60
C LEU A 87 17.68 -11.13 0.17
N LYS A 88 18.67 -11.15 1.08
CA LYS A 88 20.02 -10.66 0.81
C LYS A 88 20.72 -11.38 -0.34
N LYS A 89 20.39 -12.64 -0.58
CA LYS A 89 20.90 -13.40 -1.74
C LYS A 89 20.20 -13.03 -3.04
N TRP A 90 18.96 -12.60 -2.95
CA TRP A 90 18.12 -12.31 -4.11
C TRP A 90 18.24 -10.85 -4.62
N THR A 91 18.39 -9.87 -3.73
CA THR A 91 18.48 -8.44 -4.10
C THR A 91 19.56 -8.12 -5.12
N PRO A 92 20.79 -8.69 -5.07
CA PRO A 92 21.80 -8.43 -6.11
C PRO A 92 21.37 -8.90 -7.51
N GLU A 93 20.58 -9.96 -7.60
CA GLU A 93 20.08 -10.44 -8.90
C GLU A 93 19.02 -9.49 -9.46
N LEU A 94 18.16 -8.93 -8.61
CA LEU A 94 17.22 -7.90 -9.02
C LEU A 94 17.96 -6.65 -9.54
N HIS A 95 19.00 -6.21 -8.84
CA HIS A 95 19.77 -5.02 -9.22
C HIS A 95 20.47 -5.16 -10.58
N LYS A 96 20.80 -6.38 -11.03
CA LYS A 96 21.34 -6.60 -12.39
C LYS A 96 20.39 -6.14 -13.50
N THR A 97 19.08 -6.04 -13.21
CA THR A 97 18.07 -5.50 -14.15
C THR A 97 18.07 -3.98 -14.24
N GLY A 98 18.76 -3.31 -13.31
CA GLY A 98 18.73 -1.85 -13.13
C GLY A 98 17.48 -1.34 -12.40
N ALA A 99 16.55 -2.19 -12.01
CA ALA A 99 15.41 -1.82 -11.18
C ALA A 99 15.83 -1.58 -9.73
N LYS A 100 15.11 -0.68 -9.04
CA LYS A 100 15.23 -0.42 -7.60
C LYS A 100 14.11 -1.10 -6.84
N LEU A 101 14.38 -1.47 -5.59
CA LEU A 101 13.45 -2.16 -4.70
C LEU A 101 13.17 -1.32 -3.46
N PHE A 102 11.92 -0.95 -3.26
CA PHE A 102 11.42 -0.44 -1.99
C PHE A 102 10.42 -1.45 -1.41
N VAL A 103 10.52 -1.73 -0.12
CA VAL A 103 9.56 -2.62 0.55
C VAL A 103 8.54 -1.79 1.30
N GLN A 104 7.26 -2.01 1.00
CA GLN A 104 6.18 -1.33 1.70
C GLN A 104 5.89 -2.02 3.04
N LEU A 105 5.98 -1.26 4.14
CA LEU A 105 5.74 -1.70 5.51
C LEU A 105 4.47 -1.08 6.08
N THR A 106 3.70 -1.86 6.85
CA THR A 106 2.51 -1.35 7.53
C THR A 106 2.44 -1.73 9.01
N ALA A 107 1.77 -0.89 9.80
CA ALA A 107 1.39 -1.21 11.19
C ALA A 107 0.19 -2.18 11.28
N GLY A 108 -0.37 -2.61 10.14
CA GLY A 108 -1.55 -3.47 10.08
C GLY A 108 -2.84 -2.69 9.81
N PHE A 109 -3.95 -3.41 9.89
CA PHE A 109 -5.25 -2.94 9.40
C PHE A 109 -6.12 -2.28 10.49
N GLY A 110 -5.78 -2.44 11.79
CA GLY A 110 -6.58 -1.88 12.87
C GLY A 110 -8.08 -2.27 12.77
N ARG A 111 -8.98 -1.28 12.87
CA ARG A 111 -10.43 -1.50 12.73
C ARG A 111 -10.86 -2.10 11.39
N SER A 112 -10.03 -2.04 10.38
CA SER A 112 -10.33 -2.57 9.04
C SER A 112 -9.84 -4.00 8.82
N PHE A 113 -9.26 -4.65 9.84
CA PHE A 113 -8.90 -6.06 9.75
C PHE A 113 -10.14 -6.92 9.46
N THR A 114 -10.04 -7.80 8.47
CA THR A 114 -11.14 -8.66 8.01
C THR A 114 -11.53 -9.66 9.11
N ILE A 115 -12.78 -9.66 9.49
CA ILE A 115 -13.37 -10.57 10.49
C ILE A 115 -14.23 -11.61 9.77
N SER A 116 -13.82 -12.88 9.85
CA SER A 116 -14.62 -14.00 9.39
C SER A 116 -15.65 -14.44 10.44
N GLU A 117 -16.67 -15.19 10.02
CA GLU A 117 -17.65 -15.76 10.95
C GLU A 117 -17.02 -16.58 12.09
N MET A 118 -15.93 -17.31 11.80
CA MET A 118 -15.20 -18.06 12.82
C MET A 118 -14.57 -17.12 13.85
N MET A 119 -13.93 -16.03 13.40
CA MET A 119 -13.33 -15.02 14.29
C MET A 119 -14.39 -14.34 15.14
N GLU A 120 -15.55 -14.05 14.58
CA GLU A 120 -16.69 -13.49 15.31
C GLU A 120 -17.16 -14.43 16.42
N LYS A 121 -17.31 -15.73 16.12
CA LYS A 121 -17.66 -16.75 17.12
C LYS A 121 -16.62 -16.87 18.23
N LEU A 122 -15.32 -16.83 17.88
CA LEU A 122 -14.23 -16.84 18.86
C LEU A 122 -14.25 -15.63 19.77
N TYR A 123 -14.54 -14.45 19.22
CA TYR A 123 -14.57 -13.19 19.99
C TYR A 123 -15.80 -13.06 20.91
N THR A 124 -16.97 -13.42 20.41
CA THR A 124 -18.24 -13.24 21.15
C THR A 124 -18.47 -14.26 22.26
N ASN A 125 -17.80 -15.41 22.20
CA ASN A 125 -17.82 -16.40 23.27
C ASN A 125 -16.68 -16.15 24.26
N PRO A 126 -16.95 -15.80 25.55
CA PRO A 126 -15.90 -15.43 26.50
C PRO A 126 -14.83 -16.51 26.73
N ALA A 127 -15.25 -17.78 26.77
CA ALA A 127 -14.30 -18.89 26.96
C ALA A 127 -13.39 -19.07 25.73
N LEU A 128 -13.97 -19.08 24.53
CA LEU A 128 -13.20 -19.19 23.28
C LEU A 128 -12.27 -18.00 23.07
N ARG A 129 -12.71 -16.79 23.42
CA ARG A 129 -11.88 -15.58 23.34
C ARG A 129 -10.63 -15.69 24.20
N VAL A 130 -10.74 -16.21 25.42
CA VAL A 130 -9.57 -16.45 26.28
C VAL A 130 -8.67 -17.54 25.73
N LEU A 131 -9.25 -18.66 25.28
CA LEU A 131 -8.48 -19.80 24.76
C LEU A 131 -7.80 -19.48 23.41
N SER A 132 -8.40 -18.68 22.55
CA SER A 132 -7.83 -18.32 21.23
C SER A 132 -6.75 -17.24 21.33
N LYS A 133 -6.75 -16.43 22.39
CA LYS A 133 -5.86 -15.27 22.53
C LYS A 133 -4.37 -15.54 22.30
N PRO A 134 -3.77 -16.69 22.73
CA PRO A 134 -2.38 -16.99 22.46
C PRO A 134 -2.05 -17.20 20.97
N PHE A 135 -3.05 -17.54 20.14
CA PHE A 135 -2.90 -17.82 18.72
C PHE A 135 -3.45 -16.70 17.84
N MET A 136 -4.51 -16.02 18.32
CA MET A 136 -5.20 -14.95 17.61
C MET A 136 -5.82 -13.98 18.61
N ASP A 137 -5.10 -12.93 18.94
CA ASP A 137 -5.58 -11.85 19.83
C ASP A 137 -6.31 -10.79 19.01
N LEU A 138 -7.63 -10.99 18.80
CA LEU A 138 -8.45 -10.06 18.04
C LEU A 138 -8.49 -8.66 18.67
N ASP A 139 -8.38 -8.53 19.98
CA ASP A 139 -8.28 -7.22 20.65
C ASP A 139 -7.00 -6.45 20.22
N LYS A 140 -5.89 -7.16 20.02
CA LYS A 140 -4.65 -6.56 19.55
C LYS A 140 -4.70 -6.30 18.03
N ILE A 141 -5.23 -7.25 17.27
CA ILE A 141 -5.29 -7.20 15.80
C ILE A 141 -6.17 -6.05 15.30
N THR A 142 -7.33 -5.82 15.96
CA THR A 142 -8.27 -4.76 15.59
C THR A 142 -8.05 -3.45 16.34
N ALA A 143 -7.00 -3.34 17.17
CA ALA A 143 -6.71 -2.10 17.89
C ALA A 143 -6.51 -0.94 16.92
N SER A 144 -7.13 0.21 17.21
CA SER A 144 -7.17 1.40 16.38
C SER A 144 -6.77 2.64 17.17
N ALA A 145 -6.84 3.81 16.56
CA ALA A 145 -6.58 5.06 17.26
C ALA A 145 -7.54 5.26 18.43
N SER A 146 -8.81 4.88 18.27
CA SER A 146 -9.86 4.97 19.30
C SER A 146 -10.85 3.83 19.15
N PRO A 147 -11.68 3.55 20.16
CA PRO A 147 -12.78 2.61 20.03
C PRO A 147 -13.67 3.01 18.85
N SER A 148 -13.90 2.09 17.93
CA SER A 148 -14.69 2.34 16.72
C SER A 148 -15.29 1.03 16.19
N PRO A 149 -16.36 1.07 15.37
CA PRO A 149 -16.90 -0.13 14.78
C PRO A 149 -15.84 -0.76 13.84
N ASN A 150 -15.71 -2.09 13.89
CA ASN A 150 -14.93 -2.78 12.88
C ASN A 150 -15.64 -2.67 11.51
N ARG A 151 -14.87 -2.61 10.43
CA ARG A 151 -15.42 -2.49 9.08
C ARG A 151 -16.30 -3.68 8.67
N TRP A 152 -15.95 -4.87 9.12
CA TRP A 152 -16.53 -6.16 8.69
C TRP A 152 -17.57 -6.72 9.66
N SER A 153 -17.46 -6.43 10.95
CA SER A 153 -18.36 -6.96 11.98
C SER A 153 -18.56 -5.98 13.12
N ASP A 154 -19.83 -5.66 13.43
CA ASP A 154 -20.17 -4.83 14.59
C ASP A 154 -19.99 -5.58 15.93
N LYS A 155 -19.87 -6.92 15.88
CA LYS A 155 -19.68 -7.76 17.06
C LYS A 155 -18.22 -7.82 17.54
N VAL A 156 -17.27 -7.35 16.72
CA VAL A 156 -15.84 -7.30 17.03
C VAL A 156 -15.33 -5.85 16.93
N PRO A 157 -15.74 -4.95 17.83
CA PRO A 157 -15.31 -3.55 17.77
C PRO A 157 -13.80 -3.44 18.03
N SER A 158 -13.21 -2.36 17.52
CA SER A 158 -11.83 -2.03 17.87
C SER A 158 -11.74 -1.35 19.24
N ARG A 159 -10.61 -1.56 19.91
CA ARG A 159 -10.24 -0.79 21.12
C ARG A 159 -9.21 0.29 20.78
N GLU A 160 -9.02 1.18 21.72
CA GLU A 160 -7.92 2.12 21.65
C GLU A 160 -6.58 1.40 21.85
N MET A 161 -5.62 1.72 20.97
CA MET A 161 -4.24 1.26 21.07
C MET A 161 -3.52 1.98 22.22
N THR A 162 -2.80 1.25 23.06
CA THR A 162 -2.00 1.84 24.13
C THR A 162 -0.77 2.56 23.59
N LYS A 163 -0.25 3.54 24.34
CA LYS A 163 1.00 4.22 23.97
C LYS A 163 2.20 3.27 23.90
N ALA A 164 2.21 2.24 24.75
CA ALA A 164 3.23 1.21 24.73
C ALA A 164 3.22 0.42 23.41
N GLU A 165 2.03 0.02 22.93
CA GLU A 165 1.87 -0.65 21.64
C GLU A 165 2.29 0.26 20.47
N ILE A 166 1.95 1.56 20.51
CA ILE A 166 2.42 2.52 19.49
C ILE A 166 3.96 2.52 19.42
N LYS A 167 4.63 2.59 20.57
CA LYS A 167 6.11 2.56 20.64
C LYS A 167 6.69 1.23 20.15
N GLU A 168 6.05 0.11 20.44
CA GLU A 168 6.46 -1.20 19.90
C GLU A 168 6.41 -1.19 18.36
N PHE A 169 5.36 -0.63 17.76
CA PHE A 169 5.25 -0.51 16.30
C PHE A 169 6.32 0.43 15.73
N VAL A 170 6.56 1.61 16.32
CA VAL A 170 7.63 2.53 15.88
C VAL A 170 8.97 1.82 15.86
N ASN A 171 9.31 1.10 16.93
CA ASN A 171 10.55 0.33 17.01
C ASN A 171 10.60 -0.79 15.96
N ALA A 172 9.47 -1.49 15.72
CA ALA A 172 9.40 -2.57 14.75
C ALA A 172 9.59 -2.07 13.31
N PHE A 173 9.10 -0.87 12.96
CA PHE A 173 9.39 -0.22 11.67
C PHE A 173 10.89 0.04 11.52
N ALA A 174 11.54 0.65 12.52
CA ALA A 174 12.97 0.95 12.49
C ALA A 174 13.83 -0.31 12.34
N GLU A 175 13.57 -1.34 13.16
CA GLU A 175 14.27 -2.62 13.10
C GLU A 175 14.04 -3.35 11.77
N SER A 176 12.81 -3.35 11.26
CA SER A 176 12.50 -3.98 9.96
C SER A 176 13.19 -3.25 8.82
N ALA A 177 13.15 -1.92 8.80
CA ALA A 177 13.85 -1.11 7.79
C ALA A 177 15.36 -1.32 7.83
N LYS A 178 15.95 -1.42 9.03
CA LYS A 178 17.38 -1.73 9.19
C LYS A 178 17.72 -3.11 8.61
N MET A 179 16.92 -4.13 8.88
CA MET A 179 17.11 -5.47 8.34
C MET A 179 16.96 -5.50 6.79
N LEU A 180 16.02 -4.72 6.25
CA LEU A 180 15.84 -4.57 4.80
C LEU A 180 17.04 -3.88 4.16
N LYS A 181 17.52 -2.77 4.73
CA LYS A 181 18.73 -2.08 4.28
C LYS A 181 19.94 -3.02 4.27
N ASP A 182 20.15 -3.78 5.35
CA ASP A 182 21.27 -4.75 5.47
C ASP A 182 21.14 -5.93 4.48
N ALA A 183 19.93 -6.18 3.98
CA ALA A 183 19.65 -7.15 2.92
C ALA A 183 19.75 -6.55 1.50
N GLY A 184 20.14 -5.28 1.35
CA GLY A 184 20.37 -4.62 0.07
C GLY A 184 19.12 -3.99 -0.56
N VAL A 185 18.04 -3.79 0.19
CA VAL A 185 16.85 -3.06 -0.27
C VAL A 185 17.18 -1.56 -0.36
N ASP A 186 16.78 -0.90 -1.43
CA ASP A 186 17.16 0.49 -1.74
C ASP A 186 16.39 1.53 -0.91
N GLY A 187 15.21 1.20 -0.38
CA GLY A 187 14.40 2.08 0.46
C GLY A 187 13.19 1.36 1.02
N VAL A 188 12.39 2.05 1.82
CA VAL A 188 11.12 1.54 2.33
C VAL A 188 9.99 2.52 2.04
N GLU A 189 8.77 1.99 1.92
CA GLU A 189 7.56 2.79 1.89
C GLU A 189 6.72 2.49 3.13
N VAL A 190 6.32 3.53 3.85
CA VAL A 190 5.40 3.42 4.98
C VAL A 190 3.98 3.46 4.44
N HIS A 191 3.18 2.44 4.70
CA HIS A 191 1.80 2.38 4.26
C HIS A 191 0.87 2.99 5.30
N ALA A 192 0.37 4.18 4.99
CA ALA A 192 -0.37 5.01 5.93
C ALA A 192 -1.82 5.29 5.53
N VAL A 193 -2.31 4.70 4.42
CA VAL A 193 -3.48 5.25 3.73
C VAL A 193 -4.76 4.45 3.79
N HIS A 194 -5.82 5.06 3.25
CA HIS A 194 -7.16 4.55 2.93
C HIS A 194 -8.01 4.20 4.16
N GLU A 195 -7.62 4.71 5.35
CA GLU A 195 -8.28 4.35 6.60
C GLU A 195 -8.33 2.81 6.84
N GLY A 196 -8.09 2.04 5.79
CA GLY A 196 -7.92 0.60 5.83
C GLY A 196 -6.66 0.16 6.57
N TYR A 197 -5.73 1.08 6.81
CA TYR A 197 -4.50 0.84 7.54
C TYR A 197 -4.39 1.72 8.79
N LEU A 198 -3.72 1.19 9.80
CA LEU A 198 -3.73 1.74 11.15
C LEU A 198 -3.24 3.20 11.22
N LEU A 199 -2.20 3.57 10.47
CA LEU A 199 -1.66 4.94 10.55
C LEU A 199 -2.68 5.99 10.12
N ASP A 200 -3.46 5.74 9.08
CA ASP A 200 -4.47 6.67 8.62
C ASP A 200 -5.64 6.80 9.63
N GLN A 201 -5.93 5.72 10.37
CA GLN A 201 -6.91 5.76 11.47
C GLN A 201 -6.49 6.74 12.58
N PHE A 202 -5.19 6.99 12.75
CA PHE A 202 -4.69 8.04 13.67
C PHE A 202 -4.85 9.43 13.10
N THR A 203 -4.69 9.64 11.78
CA THR A 203 -4.76 10.98 11.18
C THR A 203 -6.19 11.52 11.05
N LEU A 204 -7.18 10.64 10.85
CA LEU A 204 -8.56 11.03 10.54
C LEU A 204 -9.38 11.37 11.79
N LYS A 205 -9.90 12.60 11.86
CA LYS A 205 -10.67 13.14 13.00
C LYS A 205 -11.91 12.32 13.37
N TYR A 206 -12.57 11.70 12.38
CA TYR A 206 -13.77 10.93 12.65
C TYR A 206 -13.47 9.57 13.31
N VAL A 207 -12.25 9.04 13.11
CA VAL A 207 -11.77 7.80 13.73
C VAL A 207 -11.02 8.09 15.04
N ASN A 208 -10.10 9.06 15.03
CA ASN A 208 -9.25 9.36 16.17
C ASN A 208 -9.93 10.34 17.15
N LYS A 209 -10.39 9.82 18.29
CA LYS A 209 -11.01 10.56 19.40
C LYS A 209 -10.11 10.62 20.64
N ARG A 210 -8.82 10.32 20.49
CA ARG A 210 -7.85 10.37 21.60
C ARG A 210 -7.69 11.76 22.16
N THR A 211 -7.40 11.80 23.47
CA THR A 211 -7.16 13.05 24.22
C THR A 211 -5.70 13.17 24.69
N ASP A 212 -4.88 12.20 24.33
CA ASP A 212 -3.43 12.19 24.61
C ASP A 212 -2.63 12.81 23.44
N GLU A 213 -1.28 12.67 23.50
CA GLU A 213 -0.35 13.20 22.50
C GLU A 213 -0.48 12.59 21.09
N TYR A 214 -1.35 11.59 20.88
CA TYR A 214 -1.63 10.99 19.58
C TYR A 214 -3.01 11.40 19.03
N GLY A 215 -3.71 12.36 19.66
CA GLY A 215 -5.04 12.80 19.22
C GLY A 215 -5.28 14.30 19.40
N GLY A 216 -6.46 14.77 18.99
CA GLY A 216 -6.84 16.17 19.06
C GLY A 216 -6.22 17.02 17.95
N SER A 217 -5.08 17.69 18.19
CA SER A 217 -4.45 18.59 17.22
C SER A 217 -3.99 17.87 15.95
N PHE A 218 -3.73 18.64 14.90
CA PHE A 218 -3.18 18.12 13.65
C PHE A 218 -1.84 17.40 13.91
N GLU A 219 -0.91 18.00 14.60
CA GLU A 219 0.42 17.47 14.89
C GLU A 219 0.35 16.17 15.70
N ASN A 220 -0.56 16.11 16.66
CA ASN A 220 -0.78 14.90 17.47
C ASN A 220 -1.33 13.74 16.64
N ARG A 221 -2.27 14.01 15.73
CA ARG A 221 -2.85 12.98 14.86
C ARG A 221 -1.80 12.41 13.87
N TYR A 222 -0.85 13.22 13.42
CA TYR A 222 0.23 12.80 12.52
C TYR A 222 1.48 12.29 13.26
N ARG A 223 1.54 12.42 14.59
CA ARG A 223 2.70 12.04 15.42
C ARG A 223 3.18 10.62 15.19
N PHE A 224 2.30 9.65 15.05
CA PHE A 224 2.68 8.26 14.84
C PHE A 224 3.47 8.08 13.54
N ALA A 225 3.02 8.68 12.44
CA ALA A 225 3.73 8.65 11.16
C ALA A 225 5.08 9.38 11.24
N VAL A 226 5.16 10.50 11.96
CA VAL A 226 6.40 11.26 12.19
C VAL A 226 7.40 10.45 13.00
N GLU A 227 6.98 9.83 14.11
CA GLU A 227 7.85 8.99 14.93
C GLU A 227 8.41 7.79 14.17
N ILE A 228 7.62 7.20 13.26
CA ILE A 228 8.07 6.09 12.39
C ILE A 228 9.22 6.54 11.48
N VAL A 229 9.04 7.62 10.70
CA VAL A 229 10.09 8.06 9.77
C VAL A 229 11.35 8.46 10.52
N GLN A 230 11.23 9.18 11.63
CA GLN A 230 12.37 9.57 12.46
C GLN A 230 13.12 8.35 13.05
N ALA A 231 12.39 7.33 13.49
CA ALA A 231 12.99 6.09 13.99
C ALA A 231 13.70 5.31 12.86
N ILE A 232 13.11 5.24 11.66
CA ILE A 232 13.76 4.63 10.49
C ILE A 232 15.03 5.39 10.12
N LYS A 233 14.98 6.73 10.00
CA LYS A 233 16.14 7.56 9.67
C LYS A 233 17.25 7.39 10.73
N LYS A 234 16.91 7.37 12.00
CA LYS A 234 17.86 7.10 13.09
C LYS A 234 18.54 5.73 12.97
N ALA A 235 17.79 4.69 12.59
CA ALA A 235 18.31 3.33 12.49
C ALA A 235 19.09 3.05 11.19
N CYS A 236 18.68 3.70 10.11
CA CYS A 236 19.21 3.46 8.76
C CYS A 236 20.14 4.56 8.25
N GLY A 237 20.18 5.73 8.89
CA GLY A 237 20.84 6.94 8.40
C GLY A 237 19.90 7.79 7.54
N ASP A 238 20.19 9.09 7.50
CA ASP A 238 19.34 10.10 6.82
C ASP A 238 19.27 9.88 5.33
N ASP A 239 20.27 9.26 4.72
CA ASP A 239 20.37 8.95 3.30
C ASP A 239 19.49 7.79 2.85
N PHE A 240 18.98 6.97 3.77
CA PHE A 240 18.14 5.83 3.42
C PHE A 240 16.72 6.31 3.06
N PRO A 241 16.27 6.11 1.79
CA PRO A 241 14.99 6.63 1.33
C PRO A 241 13.79 6.05 2.08
N VAL A 242 12.88 6.94 2.49
CA VAL A 242 11.59 6.57 3.11
C VAL A 242 10.46 7.25 2.35
N SER A 243 9.70 6.49 1.57
CA SER A 243 8.48 6.93 0.92
C SER A 243 7.27 6.78 1.85
N LEU A 244 6.22 7.57 1.62
CA LEU A 244 4.94 7.41 2.28
C LEU A 244 3.85 7.15 1.25
N ARG A 245 3.11 6.06 1.39
CA ARG A 245 1.85 5.88 0.66
C ARG A 245 0.79 6.77 1.29
N TYR A 246 0.25 7.73 0.52
CA TYR A 246 -0.57 8.82 1.04
C TYR A 246 -1.87 9.01 0.26
N SER A 247 -3.01 9.04 0.96
CA SER A 247 -4.31 9.39 0.38
C SER A 247 -4.56 10.89 0.58
N ILE A 248 -4.72 11.63 -0.52
CA ILE A 248 -4.85 13.08 -0.48
C ILE A 248 -6.21 13.47 0.09
N ILE A 249 -7.30 12.96 -0.49
CA ILE A 249 -8.66 13.18 -0.01
C ILE A 249 -9.27 11.83 0.34
N SER A 250 -9.86 11.74 1.52
CA SER A 250 -10.45 10.49 2.01
C SER A 250 -11.67 10.03 1.21
N LYS A 251 -12.37 10.97 0.53
CA LYS A 251 -13.58 10.70 -0.28
C LYS A 251 -14.65 9.95 0.52
N THR A 252 -14.85 10.33 1.79
CA THR A 252 -15.75 9.62 2.71
C THR A 252 -16.73 10.55 3.45
N LYS A 253 -17.93 10.03 3.68
CA LYS A 253 -18.98 10.68 4.48
C LYS A 253 -18.97 10.19 5.94
N GLY A 254 -18.08 9.25 6.28
CA GLY A 254 -17.94 8.60 7.58
C GLY A 254 -17.80 7.09 7.45
N PHE A 255 -17.97 6.37 8.55
CA PHE A 255 -17.84 4.92 8.55
C PHE A 255 -18.77 4.24 7.54
N ARG A 256 -18.21 3.41 6.68
CA ARG A 256 -18.91 2.61 5.65
C ARG A 256 -19.66 3.45 4.60
N GLN A 257 -19.26 4.72 4.40
CA GLN A 257 -19.94 5.65 3.48
C GLN A 257 -18.95 6.38 2.60
N GLY A 258 -18.56 5.78 1.50
CA GLY A 258 -17.73 6.43 0.47
C GLY A 258 -18.52 7.40 -0.39
N ALA A 259 -17.83 8.41 -0.95
CA ALA A 259 -18.37 9.36 -1.91
C ALA A 259 -18.02 8.99 -3.35
N LEU A 260 -18.99 9.05 -4.25
CA LEU A 260 -18.82 8.76 -5.68
C LEU A 260 -18.28 9.98 -6.45
N PRO A 261 -17.67 9.78 -7.63
CA PRO A 261 -17.31 10.88 -8.51
C PRO A 261 -18.51 11.76 -8.83
N GLY A 262 -18.35 13.09 -8.69
CA GLY A 262 -19.42 14.07 -8.94
C GLY A 262 -20.52 14.16 -7.88
N GLU A 263 -20.45 13.36 -6.82
CA GLU A 263 -21.37 13.46 -5.69
C GLU A 263 -21.08 14.69 -4.84
N ALA A 264 -22.12 15.47 -4.51
CA ALA A 264 -22.01 16.53 -3.52
C ALA A 264 -22.09 15.94 -2.10
N TYR A 265 -21.02 16.12 -1.30
CA TYR A 265 -20.96 15.58 0.06
C TYR A 265 -20.10 16.48 0.96
N THR A 266 -20.18 16.26 2.27
CA THR A 266 -19.27 16.85 3.25
C THR A 266 -18.19 15.81 3.60
N GLU A 267 -16.91 16.16 3.39
CA GLU A 267 -15.79 15.28 3.72
C GLU A 267 -15.69 15.09 5.24
N ALA A 268 -15.80 13.86 5.69
CA ALA A 268 -15.66 13.49 7.11
C ALA A 268 -14.20 13.18 7.49
N GLY A 269 -13.39 12.79 6.50
CA GLY A 269 -11.99 12.41 6.67
C GLY A 269 -11.02 13.57 6.44
N ARG A 270 -9.98 13.29 5.66
CA ARG A 270 -8.99 14.29 5.23
C ARG A 270 -9.51 14.98 3.97
N ASP A 271 -9.57 16.30 4.02
CA ASP A 271 -9.84 17.17 2.88
C ASP A 271 -8.54 17.71 2.25
N MET A 272 -8.65 18.45 1.16
CA MET A 272 -7.50 19.03 0.46
C MET A 272 -6.75 20.01 1.37
N ALA A 273 -7.44 20.85 2.13
CA ALA A 273 -6.81 21.85 3.00
C ALA A 273 -5.97 21.20 4.12
N GLU A 274 -6.40 20.05 4.66
CA GLU A 274 -5.57 19.30 5.60
C GLU A 274 -4.37 18.65 4.87
N SER A 275 -4.53 18.18 3.64
CA SER A 275 -3.45 17.59 2.85
C SER A 275 -2.36 18.60 2.47
N GLU A 276 -2.71 19.84 2.11
CA GLU A 276 -1.73 20.91 1.86
C GLU A 276 -0.77 21.07 3.04
N LYS A 277 -1.30 21.11 4.25
CA LYS A 277 -0.48 21.15 5.48
C LYS A 277 0.31 19.86 5.71
N ALA A 278 -0.34 18.73 5.47
CA ALA A 278 0.21 17.43 5.84
C ALA A 278 1.42 17.05 4.97
N VAL A 279 1.39 17.32 3.67
CA VAL A 279 2.52 16.96 2.78
C VAL A 279 3.79 17.70 3.15
N LYS A 280 3.68 18.99 3.45
CA LYS A 280 4.81 19.80 3.93
C LYS A 280 5.32 19.30 5.29
N TYR A 281 4.41 19.05 6.23
CA TYR A 281 4.74 18.58 7.58
C TYR A 281 5.43 17.21 7.56
N LEU A 282 4.98 16.31 6.70
CA LEU A 282 5.55 14.96 6.54
C LEU A 282 6.91 15.00 5.83
N GLN A 283 7.08 15.86 4.82
CA GLN A 283 8.38 16.14 4.22
C GLN A 283 9.38 16.63 5.26
N ASP A 284 9.00 17.64 6.06
CA ASP A 284 9.86 18.21 7.10
C ASP A 284 10.17 17.21 8.23
N ALA A 285 9.32 16.19 8.42
CA ALA A 285 9.56 15.11 9.35
C ALA A 285 10.60 14.07 8.85
N GLY A 286 10.91 14.04 7.52
CA GLY A 286 11.93 13.21 6.94
C GLY A 286 11.48 12.19 5.89
N TYR A 287 10.24 12.26 5.39
CA TYR A 287 9.84 11.48 4.22
C TYR A 287 10.48 12.04 2.95
N ASP A 288 10.95 11.17 2.06
CA ASP A 288 11.67 11.52 0.83
C ASP A 288 10.80 11.44 -0.43
N CYS A 289 9.60 10.89 -0.34
CA CYS A 289 8.66 10.74 -1.46
C CYS A 289 7.24 10.51 -0.94
N LEU A 290 6.25 10.99 -1.70
CA LEU A 290 4.84 10.67 -1.49
C LEU A 290 4.32 9.85 -2.66
N ASN A 291 3.76 8.68 -2.38
CA ASN A 291 3.09 7.83 -3.36
C ASN A 291 1.58 7.99 -3.16
N CYS A 292 0.96 8.81 -4.01
CA CYS A 292 -0.36 9.40 -3.79
C CYS A 292 -1.48 8.74 -4.58
N ASP A 293 -2.66 8.73 -3.96
CA ASP A 293 -3.97 8.51 -4.57
C ASP A 293 -5.06 9.15 -3.70
N ASN A 294 -6.31 8.73 -3.84
CA ASN A 294 -7.45 9.15 -3.04
C ASN A 294 -8.18 7.96 -2.43
N GLY A 295 -9.07 8.26 -1.49
CA GLY A 295 -10.04 7.33 -0.96
C GLY A 295 -9.69 6.72 0.39
N THR A 296 -10.65 5.99 0.90
CA THR A 296 -10.55 5.12 2.08
C THR A 296 -10.99 3.72 1.70
N TYR A 297 -10.92 2.75 2.61
CA TYR A 297 -11.52 1.43 2.34
C TYR A 297 -13.04 1.48 2.20
N ASP A 298 -13.69 2.49 2.73
CA ASP A 298 -15.12 2.71 2.52
C ASP A 298 -15.42 3.43 1.19
N ALA A 299 -14.39 4.04 0.57
CA ALA A 299 -14.37 4.67 -0.75
C ALA A 299 -13.24 4.10 -1.64
N TRP A 300 -12.94 2.82 -1.49
CA TRP A 300 -11.78 2.16 -2.07
C TRP A 300 -11.76 2.08 -3.60
N TYR A 301 -12.89 2.33 -4.25
CA TYR A 301 -12.96 2.51 -5.69
C TYR A 301 -12.19 3.75 -6.20
N TRP A 302 -11.77 4.68 -5.33
CA TRP A 302 -10.80 5.72 -5.64
C TRP A 302 -9.36 5.22 -5.58
N ALA A 303 -9.03 4.43 -4.56
CA ALA A 303 -7.70 3.84 -4.40
C ALA A 303 -7.40 2.74 -5.44
N HIS A 304 -8.41 2.00 -5.84
CA HIS A 304 -8.32 0.89 -6.81
C HIS A 304 -9.39 1.05 -7.91
N PRO A 305 -9.30 2.06 -8.77
CA PRO A 305 -10.39 2.44 -9.65
C PRO A 305 -10.81 1.31 -10.60
N PRO A 306 -12.06 0.82 -10.52
CA PRO A 306 -12.64 -0.12 -11.48
C PRO A 306 -13.06 0.57 -12.77
N ILE A 307 -13.60 -0.20 -13.72
CA ILE A 307 -13.93 0.29 -15.06
C ILE A 307 -14.92 1.46 -15.08
N TYR A 308 -15.82 1.54 -14.10
CA TYR A 308 -16.82 2.62 -14.00
C TYR A 308 -16.29 3.93 -13.39
N MET A 309 -15.07 3.95 -12.83
CA MET A 309 -14.43 5.19 -12.37
C MET A 309 -13.85 5.97 -13.54
N PRO A 310 -13.74 7.30 -13.47
CA PRO A 310 -13.07 8.09 -14.49
C PRO A 310 -11.60 7.66 -14.69
N GLU A 311 -11.09 7.81 -15.91
CA GLU A 311 -9.65 7.69 -16.16
C GLU A 311 -8.91 8.81 -15.46
N ASN A 312 -7.69 8.49 -14.98
CA ASN A 312 -6.82 9.46 -14.28
C ASN A 312 -7.49 10.11 -13.05
N CYS A 313 -8.48 9.46 -12.43
CA CYS A 313 -9.37 10.05 -11.42
C CYS A 313 -8.66 10.61 -10.17
N ASN A 314 -7.39 10.28 -9.96
CA ASN A 314 -6.58 10.79 -8.85
C ASN A 314 -5.59 11.88 -9.29
N LEU A 315 -5.35 12.05 -10.60
CA LEU A 315 -4.22 12.83 -11.09
C LEU A 315 -4.35 14.31 -10.77
N GLU A 316 -5.51 14.91 -10.96
CA GLU A 316 -5.75 16.34 -10.68
C GLU A 316 -5.43 16.69 -9.22
N ASP A 317 -5.91 15.88 -8.27
CA ASP A 317 -5.62 16.08 -6.85
C ASP A 317 -4.12 15.91 -6.54
N VAL A 318 -3.44 14.97 -7.23
CA VAL A 318 -2.00 14.73 -7.08
C VAL A 318 -1.16 15.88 -7.66
N GLU A 319 -1.50 16.36 -8.85
CA GLU A 319 -0.85 17.54 -9.46
C GLU A 319 -0.99 18.79 -8.59
N TYR A 320 -2.17 18.96 -8.00
CA TYR A 320 -2.43 20.07 -7.09
C TYR A 320 -1.56 19.97 -5.84
N ILE A 321 -1.53 18.81 -5.18
CA ILE A 321 -0.79 18.64 -3.92
C ILE A 321 0.73 18.72 -4.09
N LYS A 322 1.25 18.37 -5.28
CA LYS A 322 2.67 18.52 -5.63
C LYS A 322 3.20 19.94 -5.43
N GLN A 323 2.35 20.96 -5.53
CA GLN A 323 2.75 22.35 -5.35
C GLN A 323 3.11 22.69 -3.89
N PHE A 324 2.77 21.85 -2.93
CA PHE A 324 2.96 22.07 -1.50
C PHE A 324 4.13 21.28 -0.89
N CYS A 325 4.87 20.53 -1.72
CA CYS A 325 6.06 19.82 -1.27
C CYS A 325 7.17 19.83 -2.34
N ASP A 326 8.42 19.74 -1.88
CA ASP A 326 9.61 19.72 -2.74
C ASP A 326 10.06 18.30 -3.08
N ILE A 327 9.61 17.29 -2.30
CA ILE A 327 9.94 15.89 -2.52
C ILE A 327 9.17 15.32 -3.71
N PRO A 328 9.70 14.26 -4.36
CA PRO A 328 9.01 13.58 -5.44
C PRO A 328 7.62 13.08 -5.07
N VAL A 329 6.70 13.15 -6.05
CA VAL A 329 5.34 12.64 -5.93
C VAL A 329 5.04 11.64 -7.03
N ILE A 330 4.52 10.47 -6.64
CA ILE A 330 4.02 9.42 -7.52
C ILE A 330 2.50 9.48 -7.53
N CYS A 331 1.87 9.34 -8.68
CA CYS A 331 0.42 9.13 -8.80
C CYS A 331 0.11 7.68 -9.16
N ALA A 332 -0.90 7.10 -8.50
CA ALA A 332 -1.42 5.79 -8.82
C ALA A 332 -2.96 5.81 -8.96
N GLY A 333 -3.50 4.85 -9.73
CA GLY A 333 -4.94 4.65 -9.88
C GLY A 333 -5.48 4.98 -11.27
N ARG A 334 -5.66 3.95 -12.13
CA ARG A 334 -6.20 4.05 -13.50
C ARG A 334 -5.53 5.15 -14.35
N LEU A 335 -4.22 5.29 -14.16
CA LEU A 335 -3.43 6.31 -14.82
C LEU A 335 -3.11 5.89 -16.27
N ASP A 336 -3.36 6.79 -17.23
CA ASP A 336 -2.92 6.61 -18.62
C ASP A 336 -1.43 6.98 -18.74
N PRO A 337 -0.58 6.14 -19.39
CA PRO A 337 0.85 6.42 -19.50
C PRO A 337 1.18 7.72 -20.24
N ARG A 338 0.40 8.12 -21.27
CA ARG A 338 0.64 9.35 -22.03
C ARG A 338 0.27 10.58 -21.21
N VAL A 339 -0.84 10.52 -20.49
CA VAL A 339 -1.27 11.60 -19.58
C VAL A 339 -0.25 11.77 -18.45
N ALA A 340 0.24 10.66 -17.89
CA ALA A 340 1.32 10.70 -16.90
C ALA A 340 2.62 11.31 -17.45
N ALA A 341 2.98 10.98 -18.70
CA ALA A 341 4.15 11.53 -19.35
C ALA A 341 4.05 13.05 -19.54
N ASP A 342 2.88 13.55 -19.93
CA ASP A 342 2.62 14.99 -20.04
C ASP A 342 2.75 15.68 -18.67
N ALA A 343 2.13 15.13 -17.62
CA ALA A 343 2.24 15.68 -16.26
C ALA A 343 3.69 15.70 -15.75
N ILE A 344 4.49 14.67 -16.06
CA ILE A 344 5.92 14.61 -15.73
C ILE A 344 6.70 15.69 -16.50
N LYS A 345 6.45 15.83 -17.80
CA LYS A 345 7.08 16.86 -18.65
C LYS A 345 6.80 18.27 -18.14
N GLU A 346 5.62 18.50 -17.59
CA GLU A 346 5.19 19.77 -17.02
C GLU A 346 5.66 19.99 -15.57
N GLY A 347 6.34 19.01 -14.96
CA GLY A 347 6.83 19.09 -13.57
C GLY A 347 5.72 18.95 -12.51
N LYS A 348 4.54 18.48 -12.90
CA LYS A 348 3.37 18.27 -12.03
C LYS A 348 3.36 16.90 -11.36
N LEU A 349 4.20 15.98 -11.85
CA LEU A 349 4.33 14.61 -11.36
C LEU A 349 5.79 14.18 -11.50
N ASP A 350 6.27 13.29 -10.63
CA ASP A 350 7.65 12.77 -10.70
C ASP A 350 7.69 11.30 -11.09
N GLY A 351 6.72 10.50 -10.69
CA GLY A 351 6.64 9.08 -10.99
C GLY A 351 5.21 8.60 -11.30
N ALA A 352 5.09 7.67 -12.22
CA ALA A 352 3.83 7.08 -12.66
C ALA A 352 3.67 5.67 -12.08
N GLY A 353 2.66 5.50 -11.23
CA GLY A 353 2.38 4.27 -10.50
C GLY A 353 1.38 3.35 -11.21
N PHE A 354 1.80 2.14 -11.50
CA PHE A 354 0.97 1.09 -12.10
C PHE A 354 1.04 -0.17 -11.26
N ALA A 355 -0.06 -0.92 -11.19
CA ALA A 355 -0.10 -2.22 -10.51
C ALA A 355 -0.74 -3.29 -11.41
N ARG A 356 -2.04 -3.18 -11.66
CA ARG A 356 -2.82 -4.19 -12.37
C ARG A 356 -2.37 -4.41 -13.82
N GLN A 357 -1.79 -3.39 -14.47
CA GLN A 357 -1.24 -3.52 -15.82
C GLN A 357 -0.08 -4.54 -15.83
N PHE A 358 0.76 -4.56 -14.79
CA PHE A 358 1.81 -5.58 -14.66
C PHE A 358 1.30 -7.00 -14.45
N LEU A 359 0.07 -7.16 -13.91
CA LEU A 359 -0.56 -8.49 -13.87
C LEU A 359 -1.13 -8.90 -15.24
N ALA A 360 -1.65 -7.94 -16.00
CA ALA A 360 -2.16 -8.18 -17.34
C ALA A 360 -1.02 -8.50 -18.31
N ASP A 361 0.10 -7.78 -18.20
CA ASP A 361 1.28 -7.94 -19.05
C ASP A 361 2.54 -7.48 -18.31
N GLN A 362 3.43 -8.40 -17.95
CA GLN A 362 4.70 -8.06 -17.28
C GLN A 362 5.68 -7.33 -18.22
N GLU A 363 5.51 -7.48 -19.54
CA GLU A 363 6.42 -6.96 -20.56
C GLU A 363 5.99 -5.60 -21.13
N TRP A 364 4.85 -5.06 -20.67
CA TRP A 364 4.22 -3.87 -21.27
C TRP A 364 5.17 -2.65 -21.36
N VAL A 365 6.09 -2.48 -20.40
CA VAL A 365 7.07 -1.37 -20.42
C VAL A 365 8.08 -1.58 -21.53
N THR A 366 8.60 -2.79 -21.69
CA THR A 366 9.51 -3.15 -22.79
C THR A 366 8.83 -2.98 -24.14
N LYS A 367 7.57 -3.40 -24.28
CA LYS A 367 6.78 -3.25 -25.51
C LYS A 367 6.59 -1.79 -25.88
N MET A 368 6.28 -0.91 -24.90
CA MET A 368 6.24 0.53 -25.18
C MET A 368 7.58 1.09 -25.67
N MET A 369 8.71 0.64 -25.07
CA MET A 369 10.04 1.09 -25.51
C MET A 369 10.39 0.64 -26.92
N ASN A 370 9.89 -0.51 -27.34
CA ASN A 370 10.19 -1.14 -28.64
C ASN A 370 9.21 -0.73 -29.75
N ASP A 371 8.22 0.12 -29.46
CA ASP A 371 7.14 0.46 -30.41
C ASP A 371 6.22 -0.73 -30.77
N GLU A 372 6.02 -1.61 -29.77
CA GLU A 372 5.20 -2.84 -29.85
C GLU A 372 3.92 -2.67 -29.03
N GLU A 373 3.33 -1.49 -29.02
CA GLU A 373 2.18 -1.17 -28.16
C GLU A 373 0.93 -2.00 -28.51
N ASP A 374 0.76 -2.36 -29.79
CA ASP A 374 -0.34 -3.21 -30.25
C ASP A 374 -0.28 -4.63 -29.67
N ASP A 375 0.89 -5.07 -29.21
CA ASP A 375 1.11 -6.37 -28.57
C ASP A 375 0.90 -6.32 -27.05
N ILE A 376 0.60 -5.14 -26.47
CA ILE A 376 0.34 -5.01 -25.04
C ILE A 376 -1.04 -5.60 -24.71
N ARG A 377 -1.06 -6.53 -23.77
CA ARG A 377 -2.31 -7.02 -23.18
C ARG A 377 -2.83 -6.02 -22.14
N PRO A 378 -3.90 -5.26 -22.43
CA PRO A 378 -4.35 -4.21 -21.51
C PRO A 378 -5.07 -4.78 -20.28
N CYS A 379 -4.91 -4.11 -19.15
CA CYS A 379 -5.75 -4.33 -17.98
C CYS A 379 -7.16 -3.81 -18.28
N ILE A 380 -8.16 -4.68 -18.24
CA ILE A 380 -9.58 -4.33 -18.50
C ILE A 380 -10.32 -3.80 -17.27
N LEU A 381 -9.62 -3.54 -16.18
CA LEU A 381 -10.16 -2.94 -14.95
C LEU A 381 -11.32 -3.72 -14.30
N CYS A 382 -11.42 -5.02 -14.56
CA CYS A 382 -12.52 -5.89 -14.13
C CYS A 382 -12.46 -6.28 -12.65
N HIS A 383 -11.30 -6.16 -12.02
CA HIS A 383 -11.01 -6.57 -10.63
C HIS A 383 -11.30 -8.05 -10.29
N ASN A 384 -11.53 -8.87 -11.28
CA ASN A 384 -12.02 -10.23 -11.07
C ASN A 384 -10.96 -11.22 -10.56
N GLY A 385 -9.68 -10.92 -10.70
CA GLY A 385 -8.59 -11.82 -10.28
C GLY A 385 -7.54 -11.17 -9.40
N CYS A 386 -7.39 -9.87 -9.49
CA CYS A 386 -6.35 -9.14 -8.79
C CYS A 386 -6.80 -8.60 -7.43
N PHE A 387 -8.07 -8.24 -7.32
CA PHE A 387 -8.62 -7.62 -6.13
C PHE A 387 -10.11 -7.88 -6.04
N ASN A 388 -10.47 -9.00 -5.51
CA ASN A 388 -11.84 -9.49 -5.46
C ASN A 388 -12.83 -8.59 -4.69
N MET A 389 -12.37 -7.55 -4.03
CA MET A 389 -13.23 -6.64 -3.25
C MET A 389 -14.13 -5.76 -4.12
N CYS A 390 -13.86 -5.63 -5.41
CA CYS A 390 -14.46 -4.60 -6.23
C CYS A 390 -15.77 -4.94 -6.90
N HIS A 391 -16.05 -6.17 -7.12
CA HIS A 391 -17.31 -6.55 -7.73
C HIS A 391 -18.40 -6.84 -6.71
N TYR A 392 -18.06 -6.66 -5.46
CA TYR A 392 -19.03 -6.81 -4.40
C TYR A 392 -20.00 -5.64 -4.41
N LYS A 393 -21.12 -5.83 -4.91
CA LYS A 393 -22.45 -5.20 -4.76
C LYS A 393 -22.53 -3.88 -3.97
N GLY A 394 -21.42 -3.19 -3.75
CA GLY A 394 -21.31 -1.99 -2.94
C GLY A 394 -21.38 -2.20 -1.43
N VAL A 395 -21.46 -3.45 -0.94
CA VAL A 395 -21.47 -3.76 0.48
C VAL A 395 -20.14 -4.40 0.85
N ALA A 396 -19.30 -3.65 1.55
CA ALA A 396 -17.97 -4.07 1.96
C ALA A 396 -17.96 -5.33 2.87
N ASN A 397 -19.09 -5.74 3.38
CA ASN A 397 -19.25 -6.81 4.36
C ASN A 397 -19.46 -8.20 3.73
N ASP A 398 -19.63 -8.28 2.41
CA ASP A 398 -19.94 -9.54 1.73
C ASP A 398 -18.68 -10.30 1.24
N GLN A 399 -17.49 -9.81 1.54
CA GLN A 399 -16.25 -10.46 1.14
C GLN A 399 -15.82 -11.52 2.14
N GLU A 400 -15.55 -12.71 1.66
CA GLU A 400 -15.01 -13.78 2.49
C GLU A 400 -13.48 -13.71 2.57
N LEU A 401 -12.92 -14.18 3.70
CA LEU A 401 -11.46 -14.25 3.89
C LEU A 401 -10.78 -15.10 2.81
N SER A 402 -11.44 -16.16 2.34
CA SER A 402 -10.96 -17.04 1.26
C SER A 402 -10.66 -16.28 -0.03
N ASP A 403 -11.38 -15.20 -0.31
CA ASP A 403 -11.19 -14.40 -1.51
C ASP A 403 -9.82 -13.70 -1.53
N SER A 404 -9.34 -13.26 -0.38
CA SER A 404 -8.04 -12.60 -0.25
C SER A 404 -6.84 -13.54 -0.45
N LEU A 405 -7.02 -14.85 -0.32
CA LEU A 405 -5.98 -15.84 -0.59
C LEU A 405 -5.70 -16.03 -2.08
N HIS A 406 -6.54 -15.50 -2.95
CA HIS A 406 -6.49 -15.69 -4.40
C HIS A 406 -6.19 -14.40 -5.17
N LEU A 407 -5.55 -13.42 -4.51
CA LEU A 407 -5.11 -12.19 -5.13
C LEU A 407 -3.99 -12.41 -6.16
N SER A 408 -3.66 -11.38 -6.92
CA SER A 408 -2.56 -11.35 -7.90
C SER A 408 -2.80 -12.21 -9.15
N ARG A 409 -4.05 -12.50 -9.47
CA ARG A 409 -4.45 -13.12 -10.73
C ARG A 409 -5.00 -12.09 -11.69
N CYS A 410 -5.03 -12.44 -12.98
CA CYS A 410 -5.60 -11.58 -14.00
C CYS A 410 -6.62 -12.33 -14.85
N ALA A 411 -7.75 -11.69 -15.15
CA ALA A 411 -8.80 -12.27 -15.98
C ALA A 411 -8.38 -12.37 -17.46
N VAL A 412 -7.48 -11.48 -17.91
CA VAL A 412 -6.99 -11.44 -19.29
C VAL A 412 -5.62 -12.12 -19.46
N ASN A 413 -4.96 -12.49 -18.36
CA ASN A 413 -3.69 -13.22 -18.39
C ASN A 413 -3.75 -14.42 -17.44
N ALA A 414 -4.09 -15.58 -17.98
CA ALA A 414 -4.21 -16.81 -17.21
C ALA A 414 -2.86 -17.35 -16.67
N GLU A 415 -1.74 -16.86 -17.21
CA GLU A 415 -0.41 -17.32 -16.84
C GLU A 415 0.17 -16.53 -15.66
N THR A 416 -0.36 -15.35 -15.37
CA THR A 416 0.11 -14.52 -14.27
C THR A 416 0.03 -15.25 -12.95
N MET A 417 1.18 -15.37 -12.27
CA MET A 417 1.31 -16.03 -10.97
C MET A 417 0.79 -17.50 -10.95
N GLN A 418 0.71 -18.16 -12.09
CA GLN A 418 0.18 -19.54 -12.21
C GLN A 418 0.97 -20.58 -11.39
N TRP A 419 2.22 -20.28 -11.06
CA TRP A 419 3.09 -21.11 -10.19
C TRP A 419 2.83 -20.90 -8.70
N ASN A 420 2.07 -19.86 -8.32
CA ASN A 420 1.80 -19.58 -6.92
C ASN A 420 0.95 -20.70 -6.31
N LYS A 421 1.31 -21.17 -5.11
CA LYS A 421 0.60 -22.25 -4.39
C LYS A 421 -0.88 -21.97 -4.12
N HIS A 422 -1.27 -20.71 -4.09
CA HIS A 422 -2.65 -20.27 -3.93
C HIS A 422 -3.37 -20.08 -5.28
N TYR A 423 -2.70 -20.33 -6.40
CA TYR A 423 -3.31 -20.22 -7.71
C TYR A 423 -4.29 -21.38 -7.95
N ILE A 424 -5.56 -21.06 -8.14
CA ILE A 424 -6.57 -22.02 -8.56
C ILE A 424 -6.84 -21.83 -10.05
N ARG A 425 -6.39 -22.78 -10.86
CA ARG A 425 -6.75 -22.80 -12.27
C ARG A 425 -8.24 -23.11 -12.39
N ARG A 426 -9.03 -22.16 -12.87
CA ARG A 426 -10.42 -22.45 -13.23
C ARG A 426 -10.40 -23.42 -14.40
N THR A 427 -10.78 -24.66 -14.14
CA THR A 427 -11.13 -25.59 -15.23
C THR A 427 -12.33 -25.02 -15.98
N LYS A 428 -12.27 -25.08 -17.30
CA LYS A 428 -13.35 -24.61 -18.19
C LYS A 428 -14.66 -25.30 -17.85
#